data_bcfc1ca67086dd31a3fdab0b1aa81887
#
_entry.id   bcfc1ca67086dd31a3fdab0b1aa81887
#
_cell.length_a   1.000
_cell.length_b   1.000
_cell.length_c   1.000
_cell.angle_alpha   90.00
_cell.angle_beta   90.00
_cell.angle_gamma   90.00
#
_symmetry.space_group_name_H-M   'P 1'
#
loop_
_entity.id
_entity.type
_entity.pdbx_description
1 polymer ?
#
loop_
_entity_poly.entity_id
_entity_poly.type
_entity_poly.pdbx_seq_one_letter_code
_entity_poly.pdbx_strand_id
1 'polypeptide(L)'
;STPIKSSAASDVYKRQQITHAAAMALKNLLGLVCDPVGGLVEVPCVKRNVIGSVNALSAADMALAGIISRIPPDQVIDAMREVGDQMHPSLRETGQGGLANTPAAREWCAAQEEE
;
A
#
# COMPACT_ATOMS: atom_id res chain seq x y z
N SER A 1 -26.79 -30.51 -9.62
CA SER A 1 -25.87 -30.05 -8.58
C SER A 1 -26.54 -30.04 -7.23
N THR A 2 -25.88 -30.52 -6.22
CA THR A 2 -26.39 -30.52 -4.86
C THR A 2 -26.11 -29.16 -4.21
N PRO A 3 -26.92 -28.74 -3.19
CA PRO A 3 -26.64 -27.50 -2.45
C PRO A 3 -25.24 -27.43 -1.84
N ILE A 4 -24.68 -28.59 -1.44
CA ILE A 4 -23.31 -28.67 -0.87
C ILE A 4 -22.27 -28.26 -1.90
N LYS A 5 -22.38 -28.73 -3.15
CA LYS A 5 -21.47 -28.35 -4.23
C LYS A 5 -21.56 -26.88 -4.56
N SER A 6 -22.78 -26.31 -4.55
CA SER A 6 -23.00 -24.87 -4.79
C SER A 6 -22.37 -24.02 -3.70
N SER A 7 -22.51 -24.43 -2.44
CA SER A 7 -21.87 -23.74 -1.30
C SER A 7 -20.35 -23.79 -1.39
N ALA A 8 -19.78 -24.96 -1.67
CA ALA A 8 -18.34 -25.12 -1.83
C ALA A 8 -17.77 -24.27 -2.96
N ALA A 9 -18.45 -24.24 -4.11
CA ALA A 9 -18.05 -23.40 -5.24
C ALA A 9 -18.14 -21.92 -4.91
N SER A 10 -19.18 -21.49 -4.18
CA SER A 10 -19.33 -20.10 -3.72
C SER A 10 -18.21 -19.72 -2.75
N ASP A 11 -17.82 -20.59 -1.82
CA ASP A 11 -16.74 -20.32 -0.87
C ASP A 11 -15.39 -20.20 -1.58
N VAL A 12 -15.10 -21.07 -2.54
CA VAL A 12 -13.88 -20.99 -3.37
C VAL A 12 -13.84 -19.66 -4.14
N TYR A 13 -14.96 -19.28 -4.75
CA TYR A 13 -15.06 -18.03 -5.49
C TYR A 13 -14.82 -16.82 -4.61
N LYS A 14 -15.39 -16.78 -3.40
CA LYS A 14 -15.18 -15.70 -2.43
C LYS A 14 -13.71 -15.60 -2.01
N ARG A 15 -13.04 -16.73 -1.76
CA ARG A 15 -11.61 -16.76 -1.45
C ARG A 15 -10.77 -16.21 -2.58
N GLN A 16 -11.11 -16.54 -3.82
CA GLN A 16 -10.44 -15.99 -5.00
C GLN A 16 -10.64 -14.48 -5.09
N GLN A 17 -11.83 -13.98 -4.82
CA GLN A 17 -12.10 -12.53 -4.79
C GLN A 17 -11.25 -11.83 -3.74
N ILE A 18 -11.10 -12.40 -2.55
CA ILE A 18 -10.25 -11.86 -1.49
C ILE A 18 -8.79 -11.77 -1.95
N THR A 19 -8.27 -12.82 -2.57
CA THR A 19 -6.88 -12.83 -3.06
C THR A 19 -6.66 -11.84 -4.18
N HIS A 20 -7.64 -11.69 -5.09
CA HIS A 20 -7.57 -10.68 -6.15
C HIS A 20 -7.60 -9.26 -5.57
N ALA A 21 -8.48 -9.01 -4.59
CA ALA A 21 -8.55 -7.72 -3.93
C ALA A 21 -7.22 -7.35 -3.25
N ALA A 22 -6.63 -8.30 -2.53
CA ALA A 22 -5.34 -8.09 -1.87
C ALA A 22 -4.24 -7.80 -2.89
N ALA A 23 -4.16 -8.57 -3.97
CA ALA A 23 -3.17 -8.37 -5.02
C ALA A 23 -3.32 -6.99 -5.68
N MET A 24 -4.55 -6.57 -5.99
CA MET A 24 -4.82 -5.26 -6.59
C MET A 24 -4.48 -4.11 -5.64
N ALA A 25 -4.84 -4.22 -4.37
CA ALA A 25 -4.55 -3.19 -3.38
C ALA A 25 -3.04 -3.00 -3.20
N LEU A 26 -2.29 -4.10 -3.09
CA LEU A 26 -0.83 -4.04 -2.90
C LEU A 26 -0.11 -3.50 -4.14
N LYS A 27 -0.45 -4.00 -5.32
CA LYS A 27 0.25 -3.58 -6.54
C LYS A 27 0.04 -2.11 -6.89
N ASN A 28 -1.10 -1.54 -6.51
CA ASN A 28 -1.40 -0.12 -6.77
C ASN A 28 -0.46 0.82 -6.00
N LEU A 29 0.16 0.34 -4.94
CA LEU A 29 1.03 1.14 -4.07
C LEU A 29 2.51 0.74 -4.17
N LEU A 30 2.86 -0.09 -5.16
CA LEU A 30 4.26 -0.46 -5.38
C LEU A 30 5.11 0.77 -5.66
N GLY A 31 6.23 0.87 -4.96
CA GLY A 31 7.17 1.97 -5.15
C GLY A 31 6.84 3.23 -4.37
N LEU A 32 5.79 3.23 -3.56
CA LEU A 32 5.49 4.35 -2.69
C LEU A 32 6.59 4.48 -1.64
N VAL A 33 7.27 5.63 -1.65
CA VAL A 33 8.38 5.88 -0.75
C VAL A 33 7.91 6.16 0.67
N CYS A 34 8.80 5.96 1.64
CA CYS A 34 8.56 6.31 3.03
C CYS A 34 9.52 7.44 3.43
N ASP A 35 9.00 8.65 3.41
CA ASP A 35 9.77 9.88 3.57
C ASP A 35 9.18 10.82 4.64
N PRO A 36 9.03 10.33 5.89
CA PRO A 36 8.36 11.09 6.94
C PRO A 36 9.15 12.33 7.33
N VAL A 37 8.47 13.47 7.36
CA VAL A 37 9.05 14.75 7.76
C VAL A 37 9.44 14.67 9.23
N GLY A 38 10.71 14.96 9.52
CA GLY A 38 11.26 14.89 10.85
C GLY A 38 11.32 13.48 11.44
N GLY A 39 11.13 12.44 10.61
CA GLY A 39 11.05 11.07 11.08
C GLY A 39 9.75 10.73 11.81
N LEU A 40 8.78 11.65 11.82
CA LEU A 40 7.50 11.48 12.50
C LEU A 40 6.45 10.89 11.58
N VAL A 41 5.61 10.00 12.11
CA VAL A 41 4.55 9.34 11.33
C VAL A 41 3.32 10.27 11.24
N GLU A 42 3.52 11.45 10.67
CA GLU A 42 2.48 12.47 10.52
C GLU A 42 2.37 12.97 9.08
N VAL A 43 3.45 13.52 8.55
CA VAL A 43 3.48 14.09 7.20
C VAL A 43 4.50 13.33 6.35
N PRO A 44 4.09 12.72 5.28
CA PRO A 44 2.73 12.62 4.70
C PRO A 44 1.92 11.40 5.18
N CYS A 45 2.36 10.70 6.21
CA CYS A 45 1.89 9.37 6.59
C CYS A 45 0.39 9.29 6.84
N VAL A 46 -0.20 10.26 7.56
CA VAL A 46 -1.63 10.26 7.84
C VAL A 46 -2.46 10.30 6.56
N LYS A 47 -2.11 11.19 5.64
CA LYS A 47 -2.83 11.32 4.35
C LYS A 47 -2.61 10.11 3.45
N ARG A 48 -1.41 9.53 3.46
CA ARG A 48 -1.13 8.29 2.70
C ARG A 48 -1.92 7.10 3.25
N ASN A 49 -2.13 7.02 4.55
CA ASN A 49 -2.97 6.00 5.16
C ASN A 49 -4.44 6.14 4.76
N VAL A 50 -4.94 7.37 4.63
CA VAL A 50 -6.29 7.62 4.10
C VAL A 50 -6.40 7.10 2.67
N ILE A 51 -5.45 7.43 1.81
CA ILE A 51 -5.42 6.94 0.43
C ILE A 51 -5.28 5.41 0.39
N GLY A 52 -4.46 4.83 1.25
CA GLY A 52 -4.32 3.38 1.37
C GLY A 52 -5.64 2.70 1.72
N SER A 53 -6.41 3.28 2.63
CA SER A 53 -7.72 2.75 3.02
C SER A 53 -8.73 2.82 1.87
N VAL A 54 -8.78 3.94 1.15
CA VAL A 54 -9.64 4.11 -0.04
C VAL A 54 -9.23 3.14 -1.14
N ASN A 55 -7.92 2.97 -1.35
CA ASN A 55 -7.38 1.99 -2.30
C ASN A 55 -7.85 0.57 -1.96
N ALA A 56 -7.83 0.18 -0.70
CA ALA A 56 -8.29 -1.14 -0.26
C ALA A 56 -9.78 -1.34 -0.54
N LEU A 57 -10.61 -0.34 -0.25
CA LEU A 57 -12.04 -0.39 -0.55
C LEU A 57 -12.30 -0.47 -2.05
N SER A 58 -11.60 0.30 -2.85
CA SER A 58 -11.70 0.26 -4.32
C SER A 58 -11.28 -1.10 -4.87
N ALA A 59 -10.22 -1.70 -4.35
CA ALA A 59 -9.78 -3.03 -4.75
C ALA A 59 -10.82 -4.10 -4.41
N ALA A 60 -11.45 -4.00 -3.24
CA ALA A 60 -12.53 -4.89 -2.85
C ALA A 60 -13.73 -4.76 -3.80
N ASP A 61 -14.13 -3.55 -4.15
CA ASP A 61 -15.22 -3.31 -5.09
C ASP A 61 -14.91 -3.86 -6.48
N MET A 62 -13.69 -3.68 -6.97
CA MET A 62 -13.25 -4.25 -8.24
C MET A 62 -13.34 -5.78 -8.23
N ALA A 63 -12.85 -6.41 -7.18
CA ALA A 63 -12.91 -7.87 -7.04
C ALA A 63 -14.35 -8.38 -6.97
N LEU A 64 -15.24 -7.69 -6.26
CA LEU A 64 -16.66 -8.01 -6.20
C LEU A 64 -17.34 -7.86 -7.56
N ALA A 65 -16.89 -6.94 -8.38
CA ALA A 65 -17.36 -6.77 -9.76
C ALA A 65 -16.81 -7.80 -10.74
N GLY A 66 -15.98 -8.74 -10.27
CA GLY A 66 -15.40 -9.80 -11.10
C GLY A 66 -14.08 -9.43 -11.76
N ILE A 67 -13.50 -8.29 -11.43
CA ILE A 67 -12.18 -7.89 -11.93
C ILE A 67 -11.12 -8.72 -11.21
N ILE A 68 -10.21 -9.29 -11.98
CA ILE A 68 -9.14 -10.15 -11.45
C ILE A 68 -7.79 -9.46 -11.55
N SER A 69 -6.88 -9.83 -10.64
CA SER A 69 -5.47 -9.51 -10.79
C SER A 69 -4.79 -10.58 -11.63
N ARG A 70 -4.12 -10.19 -12.70
CA ARG A 70 -3.33 -11.13 -13.52
C ARG A 70 -2.05 -11.56 -12.82
N ILE A 71 -1.58 -10.74 -11.89
CA ILE A 71 -0.43 -11.06 -11.06
C ILE A 71 -0.97 -11.60 -9.73
N PRO A 72 -0.66 -12.85 -9.36
CA PRO A 72 -1.11 -13.42 -8.09
C PRO A 72 -0.52 -12.68 -6.89
N PRO A 73 -1.19 -12.73 -5.71
CA PRO A 73 -0.72 -11.99 -4.55
C PRO A 73 0.70 -12.33 -4.11
N ASP A 74 1.11 -13.58 -4.20
CA ASP A 74 2.48 -13.99 -3.84
C ASP A 74 3.52 -13.30 -4.70
N GLN A 75 3.27 -13.18 -6.01
CA GLN A 75 4.16 -12.51 -6.94
C GLN A 75 4.14 -10.99 -6.75
N VAL A 76 2.99 -10.41 -6.37
CA VAL A 76 2.90 -8.99 -6.02
C VAL A 76 3.76 -8.70 -4.78
N ILE A 77 3.71 -9.57 -3.77
CA ILE A 77 4.52 -9.44 -2.56
C ILE A 77 6.01 -9.54 -2.89
N ASP A 78 6.40 -10.49 -3.73
CA ASP A 78 7.79 -10.63 -4.19
C ASP A 78 8.26 -9.38 -4.92
N ALA A 79 7.44 -8.85 -5.83
CA ALA A 79 7.75 -7.61 -6.55
C ALA A 79 7.87 -6.41 -5.60
N MET A 80 7.00 -6.33 -4.59
CA MET A 80 7.05 -5.29 -3.59
C MET A 80 8.37 -5.33 -2.81
N ARG A 81 8.81 -6.52 -2.41
CA ARG A 81 10.09 -6.71 -1.73
C ARG A 81 11.26 -6.27 -2.61
N GLU A 82 11.25 -6.69 -3.86
CA GLU A 82 12.30 -6.34 -4.83
C GLU A 82 12.38 -4.82 -5.05
N VAL A 83 11.24 -4.18 -5.25
CA VAL A 83 11.17 -2.72 -5.41
C VAL A 83 11.67 -2.02 -4.15
N GLY A 84 11.24 -2.49 -2.97
CA GLY A 84 11.70 -1.93 -1.70
C GLY A 84 13.21 -2.05 -1.51
N ASP A 85 13.78 -3.19 -1.86
CA ASP A 85 15.23 -3.43 -1.75
C ASP A 85 16.04 -2.53 -2.70
N GLN A 86 15.45 -2.12 -3.82
CA GLN A 86 16.08 -1.22 -4.79
C GLN A 86 15.92 0.27 -4.44
N MET A 87 15.09 0.60 -3.48
CA MET A 87 14.94 1.99 -3.05
C MET A 87 16.22 2.50 -2.38
N HIS A 88 16.56 3.74 -2.70
CA HIS A 88 17.66 4.42 -2.01
C HIS A 88 17.35 4.53 -0.50
N PRO A 89 18.32 4.36 0.41
CA PRO A 89 18.10 4.48 1.84
C PRO A 89 17.41 5.77 2.29
N SER A 90 17.61 6.88 1.57
CA SER A 90 16.94 8.15 1.86
C SER A 90 15.41 8.11 1.73
N LEU A 91 14.87 7.07 1.05
CA LEU A 91 13.44 6.91 0.78
C LEU A 91 12.81 5.77 1.57
N ARG A 92 13.53 5.20 2.54
CA ARG A 92 13.10 4.05 3.34
C ARG A 92 12.98 4.39 4.82
N GLU A 93 12.12 5.35 5.15
CA GLU A 93 11.81 5.75 6.52
C GLU A 93 12.97 6.41 7.27
N THR A 94 14.00 6.85 6.58
CA THR A 94 15.17 7.48 7.21
C THR A 94 14.98 8.97 7.48
N GLY A 95 13.93 9.57 6.92
CA GLY A 95 13.67 11.00 7.06
C GLY A 95 14.71 11.89 6.38
N GLN A 96 15.46 11.33 5.42
CA GLN A 96 16.58 12.02 4.77
C GLN A 96 16.28 12.50 3.37
N GLY A 97 15.30 11.89 2.69
CA GLY A 97 14.98 12.19 1.30
C GLY A 97 13.51 12.48 1.08
N GLY A 98 13.14 12.66 -0.18
CA GLY A 98 11.76 12.91 -0.56
C GLY A 98 11.21 14.17 0.11
N LEU A 99 9.99 14.09 0.61
CA LEU A 99 9.33 15.22 1.28
C LEU A 99 10.09 15.71 2.51
N ALA A 100 10.75 14.81 3.24
CA ALA A 100 11.54 15.15 4.40
C ALA A 100 12.72 16.08 4.08
N ASN A 101 13.19 16.08 2.84
CA ASN A 101 14.31 16.88 2.37
C ASN A 101 13.89 18.18 1.66
N THR A 102 12.63 18.56 1.73
CA THR A 102 12.15 19.81 1.16
C THR A 102 12.49 21.01 2.05
N PRO A 103 12.62 22.23 1.49
CA PRO A 103 12.85 23.42 2.32
C PRO A 103 11.79 23.62 3.39
N ALA A 104 10.52 23.39 3.07
CA ALA A 104 9.42 23.52 4.02
C ALA A 104 9.56 22.53 5.19
N ALA A 105 9.94 21.29 4.92
CA ALA A 105 10.14 20.28 5.95
C ALA A 105 11.30 20.64 6.87
N ARG A 106 12.41 21.10 6.32
CA ARG A 106 13.59 21.51 7.08
C ARG A 106 13.28 22.70 7.98
N GLU A 107 12.55 23.68 7.47
CA GLU A 107 12.13 24.86 8.20
C GLU A 107 11.21 24.49 9.36
N TRP A 108 10.24 23.62 9.13
CA TRP A 108 9.35 23.10 10.17
C TRP A 108 10.12 22.36 11.27
N CYS A 109 11.07 21.50 10.91
CA CYS A 109 11.90 20.75 11.86
C CYS A 109 12.76 21.70 12.70
N ALA A 110 13.36 22.72 12.08
CA ALA A 110 14.17 23.71 12.79
C ALA A 110 13.32 24.50 13.81
N ALA A 111 12.08 24.86 13.46
CA ALA A 111 11.16 25.53 14.37
C ALA A 111 10.79 24.67 15.58
N GLN A 112 10.65 23.35 15.39
CA GLN A 112 10.37 22.40 16.48
C GLN A 112 11.55 22.29 17.45
N GLU A 113 12.77 22.36 16.96
CA GLU A 113 13.99 22.29 17.79
C GLU A 113 14.17 23.53 18.69
N GLU A 114 13.63 24.67 18.28
CA GLU A 114 13.68 25.93 19.05
C GLU A 114 12.69 25.96 20.23
N GLU A 115 11.71 25.07 20.25
CA GLU A 115 10.75 24.93 21.35
C GLU A 115 11.31 24.01 22.45
#